data_ea2625223d9ff0b32ec955b69256c60d
#
_entry.id   ea2625223d9ff0b32ec955b69256c60d
#
_cell.length_a   1.000
_cell.length_b   1.000
_cell.length_c   1.000
_cell.angle_alpha   90.00
_cell.angle_beta   90.00
_cell.angle_gamma   90.00
#
_symmetry.space_group_name_H-M   'P 1'
#
loop_
_entity.id
_entity.type
_entity.pdbx_description
1 polymer ?
#
loop_
_entity_poly.entity_id
_entity_poly.type
_entity_poly.pdbx_seq_one_letter_code
_entity_poly.pdbx_strand_id
1 'polypeptide(L)'
;NCELQDLGEAVGLTRNRFTHRLHPAASDRPVDDSAAGMTRDMTKCIRCLRCVEVCRQVQGVAALTVDGKGLGTCIGVGMAPTHKASACIQCGQCTLVCPTGALAERDQNDEVLDYLASPDMTTVFGFAPSVRVVLGEEFGLAPGVNVEGKIVAALRRIGADVVLDTDFAADVVIMEEGTELLERIKNGDTLPM
;
A
#
# COMPACT_ATOMS: atom_id res chain seq x y z
N ASN A 1 10.06 7.38 16.02
CA ASN A 1 9.30 7.49 17.27
C ASN A 1 7.85 7.12 17.00
N CYS A 2 7.15 6.54 17.96
CA CYS A 2 5.72 6.28 17.87
C CYS A 2 4.99 6.99 18.98
N GLU A 3 3.71 7.28 18.80
CA GLU A 3 2.87 7.99 19.78
C GLU A 3 2.93 7.38 21.19
N LEU A 4 3.13 6.07 21.31
CA LEU A 4 3.29 5.41 22.60
C LEU A 4 4.61 5.78 23.30
N GLN A 5 5.69 5.94 22.53
CA GLN A 5 6.96 6.42 23.06
C GLN A 5 6.85 7.88 23.50
N ASP A 6 6.25 8.71 22.68
CA ASP A 6 6.03 10.13 22.98
C ASP A 6 5.16 10.31 24.24
N LEU A 7 4.11 9.50 24.37
CA LEU A 7 3.28 9.47 25.59
C LEU A 7 4.09 9.00 26.81
N GLY A 8 4.92 7.95 26.64
CA GLY A 8 5.79 7.45 27.71
C GLY A 8 6.75 8.52 28.21
N GLU A 9 7.34 9.29 27.29
CA GLU A 9 8.22 10.40 27.62
C GLU A 9 7.47 11.53 28.33
N ALA A 10 6.29 11.89 27.84
CA ALA A 10 5.43 12.93 28.42
C ALA A 10 5.02 12.63 29.87
N VAL A 11 4.82 11.33 30.22
CA VAL A 11 4.52 10.92 31.60
C VAL A 11 5.77 10.58 32.44
N GLY A 12 6.97 10.86 31.93
CA GLY A 12 8.23 10.66 32.63
C GLY A 12 8.65 9.19 32.78
N LEU A 13 8.23 8.31 31.89
CA LEU A 13 8.60 6.90 31.90
C LEU A 13 10.05 6.73 31.42
N THR A 14 10.99 6.59 32.35
CA THR A 14 12.44 6.48 32.03
C THR A 14 12.93 5.03 31.91
N ARG A 15 12.16 4.07 32.41
CA ARG A 15 12.52 2.65 32.32
C ARG A 15 11.31 1.74 32.38
N ASN A 16 11.41 0.60 31.71
CA ASN A 16 10.43 -0.48 31.84
C ASN A 16 10.62 -1.21 33.17
N ARG A 17 9.53 -1.37 33.97
CA ARG A 17 9.52 -2.15 35.21
C ARG A 17 9.42 -3.67 34.95
N PHE A 18 9.05 -4.07 33.75
CA PHE A 18 8.89 -5.47 33.36
C PHE A 18 10.15 -5.98 32.69
N THR A 19 10.60 -7.17 33.02
CA THR A 19 11.76 -7.80 32.41
C THR A 19 11.45 -8.24 30.97
N HIS A 20 12.47 -8.31 30.11
CA HIS A 20 12.41 -8.54 28.65
C HIS A 20 11.68 -9.80 28.18
N ARG A 21 11.23 -10.65 29.09
CA ARG A 21 10.50 -11.89 28.77
C ARG A 21 9.07 -11.66 28.27
N LEU A 22 8.64 -10.40 28.12
CA LEU A 22 7.27 -10.07 27.71
C LEU A 22 7.02 -10.15 26.19
N HIS A 23 8.03 -10.46 25.38
CA HIS A 23 7.89 -10.52 23.92
C HIS A 23 8.52 -11.74 23.24
N PRO A 24 8.20 -12.99 23.63
CA PRO A 24 8.73 -14.13 22.88
C PRO A 24 8.10 -14.31 21.51
N ALA A 25 6.91 -13.76 21.27
CA ALA A 25 6.11 -14.14 20.11
C ALA A 25 6.29 -13.25 18.88
N ALA A 26 6.88 -12.07 19.00
CA ALA A 26 7.05 -11.17 17.87
C ALA A 26 8.33 -11.49 17.06
N SER A 27 9.39 -11.93 17.74
CA SER A 27 10.69 -12.19 17.10
C SER A 27 10.73 -13.45 16.22
N ASP A 28 9.79 -14.38 16.40
CA ASP A 28 9.81 -15.67 15.72
C ASP A 28 8.91 -15.69 14.46
N ARG A 29 8.24 -14.59 14.14
CA ARG A 29 7.39 -14.51 12.96
C ARG A 29 8.16 -13.88 11.81
N PRO A 30 8.27 -14.58 10.67
CA PRO A 30 8.90 -14.01 9.49
C PRO A 30 8.13 -12.78 9.02
N VAL A 31 8.83 -11.87 8.38
CA VAL A 31 8.22 -10.79 7.61
C VAL A 31 7.34 -11.44 6.53
N ASP A 32 6.09 -11.00 6.43
CA ASP A 32 5.19 -11.44 5.37
C ASP A 32 5.15 -10.36 4.27
N ASP A 33 5.86 -10.63 3.20
CA ASP A 33 5.94 -9.82 1.99
C ASP A 33 5.18 -10.46 0.80
N SER A 34 4.30 -11.41 1.09
CA SER A 34 3.54 -12.14 0.08
C SER A 34 2.55 -11.26 -0.70
N ALA A 35 2.06 -10.18 -0.10
CA ALA A 35 1.16 -9.24 -0.77
C ALA A 35 1.92 -8.36 -1.78
N ALA A 36 1.29 -8.03 -2.91
CA ALA A 36 1.94 -7.27 -3.96
C ALA A 36 2.23 -5.82 -3.56
N GLY A 37 1.35 -5.19 -2.78
CA GLY A 37 1.41 -3.75 -2.46
C GLY A 37 1.90 -3.43 -1.04
N MET A 38 2.09 -4.43 -0.16
CA MET A 38 2.46 -4.15 1.22
C MET A 38 3.28 -5.27 1.87
N THR A 39 4.03 -4.89 2.90
CA THR A 39 4.76 -5.79 3.79
C THR A 39 4.19 -5.76 5.20
N ARG A 40 4.32 -6.86 5.91
CA ARG A 40 3.87 -7.02 7.29
C ARG A 40 5.00 -7.58 8.15
N ASP A 41 5.59 -6.73 8.99
CA ASP A 41 6.66 -7.05 9.92
C ASP A 41 6.14 -6.96 11.37
N MET A 42 5.74 -8.10 11.92
CA MET A 42 5.18 -8.13 13.27
C MET A 42 6.21 -7.93 14.39
N THR A 43 7.50 -7.91 14.08
CA THR A 43 8.53 -7.56 15.06
C THR A 43 8.44 -6.10 15.50
N LYS A 44 7.93 -5.23 14.63
CA LYS A 44 7.71 -3.79 14.88
C LYS A 44 6.35 -3.49 15.53
N CYS A 45 5.46 -4.48 15.65
CA CYS A 45 4.08 -4.26 16.05
C CYS A 45 3.94 -3.99 17.56
N ILE A 46 3.36 -2.85 17.92
CA ILE A 46 3.02 -2.48 19.32
C ILE A 46 1.60 -2.89 19.73
N ARG A 47 0.88 -3.61 18.89
CA ARG A 47 -0.48 -4.13 19.17
C ARG A 47 -1.53 -3.05 19.47
N CYS A 48 -1.41 -1.90 18.86
CA CYS A 48 -2.33 -0.77 19.06
C CYS A 48 -3.72 -0.99 18.40
N LEU A 49 -3.87 -2.01 17.55
CA LEU A 49 -5.10 -2.43 16.85
C LEU A 49 -5.65 -1.42 15.83
N ARG A 50 -5.02 -0.28 15.58
CA ARG A 50 -5.48 0.75 14.63
C ARG A 50 -5.72 0.17 13.23
N CYS A 51 -4.82 -0.70 12.77
CA CYS A 51 -4.92 -1.34 11.47
C CYS A 51 -6.12 -2.30 11.37
N VAL A 52 -6.47 -3.00 12.44
CA VAL A 52 -7.65 -3.87 12.51
C VAL A 52 -8.91 -3.03 12.45
N GLU A 53 -8.96 -1.94 13.23
CA GLU A 53 -10.13 -1.06 13.28
C GLU A 53 -10.37 -0.33 11.96
N VAL A 54 -9.32 0.22 11.31
CA VAL A 54 -9.49 0.89 10.02
C VAL A 54 -9.93 -0.10 8.92
N CYS A 55 -9.38 -1.32 8.93
CA CYS A 55 -9.77 -2.36 7.99
C CYS A 55 -11.22 -2.78 8.16
N ARG A 56 -11.69 -2.87 9.41
CA ARG A 56 -13.05 -3.29 9.74
C ARG A 56 -14.08 -2.17 9.62
N GLN A 57 -13.79 -0.98 10.18
CA GLN A 57 -14.78 0.09 10.34
C GLN A 57 -14.81 1.05 9.15
N VAL A 58 -13.65 1.35 8.57
CA VAL A 58 -13.55 2.33 7.49
C VAL A 58 -13.61 1.63 6.13
N GLN A 59 -12.74 0.62 5.94
CA GLN A 59 -12.69 -0.09 4.67
C GLN A 59 -13.77 -1.17 4.52
N GLY A 60 -14.26 -1.75 5.62
CA GLY A 60 -15.32 -2.76 5.62
C GLY A 60 -14.88 -4.18 5.23
N VAL A 61 -13.60 -4.40 4.88
CA VAL A 61 -13.07 -5.70 4.43
C VAL A 61 -12.80 -6.66 5.58
N ALA A 62 -12.37 -6.14 6.75
CA ALA A 62 -12.03 -6.90 7.94
C ALA A 62 -11.00 -8.05 7.70
N ALA A 63 -10.06 -7.84 6.75
CA ALA A 63 -9.03 -8.85 6.44
C ALA A 63 -7.99 -9.01 7.55
N LEU A 64 -7.76 -7.96 8.36
CA LEU A 64 -6.85 -8.01 9.50
C LEU A 64 -7.60 -8.42 10.76
N THR A 65 -7.01 -9.34 11.52
CA THR A 65 -7.60 -9.93 12.73
C THR A 65 -6.64 -9.83 13.91
N VAL A 66 -7.19 -10.01 15.10
CA VAL A 66 -6.39 -10.17 16.32
C VAL A 66 -6.26 -11.65 16.60
N ASP A 67 -5.06 -12.18 16.46
CA ASP A 67 -4.75 -13.59 16.69
C ASP A 67 -4.07 -13.79 18.05
N GLY A 68 -4.28 -14.95 18.65
CA GLY A 68 -3.70 -15.28 19.93
C GLY A 68 -4.36 -14.56 21.13
N LYS A 69 -3.79 -14.76 22.31
CA LYS A 69 -4.28 -14.17 23.58
C LYS A 69 -3.10 -13.76 24.46
N GLY A 70 -3.34 -12.76 25.32
CA GLY A 70 -2.35 -12.27 26.27
C GLY A 70 -1.05 -11.83 25.60
N LEU A 71 0.08 -12.33 26.05
CA LEU A 71 1.40 -12.01 25.49
C LEU A 71 1.58 -12.52 24.05
N GLY A 72 0.86 -13.57 23.66
CA GLY A 72 0.87 -14.11 22.30
C GLY A 72 -0.02 -13.36 21.31
N THR A 73 -0.71 -12.29 21.72
CA THR A 73 -1.53 -11.47 20.84
C THR A 73 -0.70 -10.88 19.70
N CYS A 74 -1.18 -11.01 18.47
CA CYS A 74 -0.57 -10.39 17.29
C CYS A 74 -1.65 -10.00 16.28
N ILE A 75 -1.26 -9.24 15.29
CA ILE A 75 -2.14 -8.93 14.17
C ILE A 75 -1.91 -9.99 13.08
N GLY A 76 -2.97 -10.68 12.74
CA GLY A 76 -2.98 -11.72 11.72
C GLY A 76 -3.86 -11.35 10.52
N VAL A 77 -4.07 -12.34 9.69
CA VAL A 77 -4.93 -12.27 8.49
C VAL A 77 -6.02 -13.34 8.54
N GLY A 78 -6.51 -13.60 9.74
CA GLY A 78 -7.51 -14.63 9.98
C GLY A 78 -6.93 -16.04 9.80
N MET A 79 -7.70 -16.91 9.17
CA MET A 79 -7.28 -18.28 8.90
C MET A 79 -6.38 -18.43 7.66
N ALA A 80 -6.10 -17.32 6.95
CA ALA A 80 -5.24 -17.38 5.77
C ALA A 80 -3.77 -17.60 6.17
N PRO A 81 -3.00 -18.41 5.41
CA PRO A 81 -1.61 -18.70 5.73
C PRO A 81 -0.69 -17.49 5.48
N THR A 82 -1.06 -16.62 4.55
CA THR A 82 -0.28 -15.44 4.17
C THR A 82 -1.20 -14.24 3.90
N HIS A 83 -0.64 -13.06 3.83
CA HIS A 83 -1.39 -11.84 3.50
C HIS A 83 -1.99 -11.92 2.09
N LYS A 84 -1.24 -12.45 1.13
CA LYS A 84 -1.72 -12.66 -0.25
C LYS A 84 -2.94 -13.58 -0.33
N ALA A 85 -3.00 -14.59 0.52
CA ALA A 85 -4.09 -15.57 0.52
C ALA A 85 -5.33 -15.10 1.28
N SER A 86 -5.27 -13.95 1.95
CA SER A 86 -6.38 -13.39 2.73
C SER A 86 -7.39 -12.64 1.86
N ALA A 87 -8.49 -12.19 2.47
CA ALA A 87 -9.48 -11.33 1.82
C ALA A 87 -9.00 -9.88 1.60
N CYS A 88 -7.71 -9.59 1.84
CA CYS A 88 -7.15 -8.24 1.71
C CYS A 88 -7.21 -7.74 0.26
N ILE A 89 -7.81 -6.57 0.06
CA ILE A 89 -7.88 -5.90 -1.25
C ILE A 89 -6.69 -4.97 -1.50
N GLN A 90 -5.70 -4.96 -0.62
CA GLN A 90 -4.45 -4.18 -0.71
C GLN A 90 -4.67 -2.65 -0.84
N CYS A 91 -5.69 -2.12 -0.19
CA CYS A 91 -6.06 -0.70 -0.25
C CYS A 91 -5.09 0.25 0.47
N GLY A 92 -4.16 -0.25 1.29
CA GLY A 92 -3.16 0.56 2.01
C GLY A 92 -3.65 1.31 3.25
N GLN A 93 -4.95 1.31 3.60
CA GLN A 93 -5.47 2.07 4.74
C GLN A 93 -4.79 1.70 6.08
N CYS A 94 -4.37 0.45 6.23
CA CYS A 94 -3.70 -0.01 7.43
C CYS A 94 -2.25 0.50 7.55
N THR A 95 -1.56 0.79 6.45
CA THR A 95 -0.20 1.35 6.48
C THR A 95 -0.22 2.79 6.96
N LEU A 96 -1.22 3.58 6.56
CA LEU A 96 -1.40 4.97 6.96
C LEU A 96 -1.59 5.16 8.48
N VAL A 97 -2.19 4.18 9.15
CA VAL A 97 -2.49 4.27 10.59
C VAL A 97 -1.48 3.51 11.46
N CYS A 98 -0.51 2.84 10.86
CA CYS A 98 0.49 2.07 11.59
C CYS A 98 1.61 2.99 12.13
N PRO A 99 1.69 3.22 13.46
CA PRO A 99 2.64 4.21 14.00
C PRO A 99 4.09 3.71 14.01
N THR A 100 4.32 2.44 13.73
CA THR A 100 5.65 1.82 13.83
C THR A 100 6.17 1.25 12.51
N GLY A 101 5.39 1.36 11.42
CA GLY A 101 5.74 0.74 10.14
C GLY A 101 5.77 -0.79 10.19
N ALA A 102 5.01 -1.40 11.13
CA ALA A 102 4.80 -2.86 11.14
C ALA A 102 3.98 -3.33 9.92
N LEU A 103 3.16 -2.44 9.39
CA LEU A 103 2.53 -2.52 8.09
C LEU A 103 3.04 -1.34 7.29
N ALA A 104 3.65 -1.60 6.16
CA ALA A 104 4.24 -0.60 5.28
C ALA A 104 3.96 -0.96 3.82
N GLU A 105 4.04 0.01 2.95
CA GLU A 105 4.04 -0.20 1.51
C GLU A 105 5.25 -1.08 1.13
N ARG A 106 5.08 -1.90 0.10
CA ARG A 106 6.20 -2.65 -0.47
C ARG A 106 7.07 -1.69 -1.28
N ASP A 107 8.31 -1.52 -0.84
CA ASP A 107 9.30 -0.75 -1.58
C ASP A 107 9.83 -1.56 -2.76
N GLN A 108 9.67 -1.04 -3.97
CA GLN A 108 10.14 -1.61 -5.22
C GLN A 108 11.10 -0.65 -5.96
N ASN A 109 11.58 0.39 -5.28
CA ASN A 109 12.42 1.41 -5.92
C ASN A 109 13.71 0.82 -6.49
N ASP A 110 14.40 -0.04 -5.73
CA ASP A 110 15.66 -0.67 -6.20
C ASP A 110 15.40 -1.54 -7.44
N GLU A 111 14.32 -2.31 -7.46
CA GLU A 111 13.93 -3.13 -8.62
C GLU A 111 13.66 -2.27 -9.86
N VAL A 112 12.97 -1.15 -9.69
CA VAL A 112 12.68 -0.21 -10.79
C VAL A 112 13.97 0.46 -11.29
N LEU A 113 14.88 0.83 -10.39
CA LEU A 113 16.17 1.41 -10.76
C LEU A 113 17.06 0.41 -11.54
N ASP A 114 17.02 -0.86 -11.17
CA ASP A 114 17.71 -1.93 -11.90
C ASP A 114 17.14 -2.09 -13.33
N TYR A 115 15.82 -2.04 -13.50
CA TYR A 115 15.19 -2.06 -14.83
C TYR A 115 15.56 -0.84 -15.66
N LEU A 116 15.56 0.36 -15.08
CA LEU A 116 15.98 1.58 -15.74
C LEU A 116 17.45 1.56 -16.19
N ALA A 117 18.31 0.86 -15.45
CA ALA A 117 19.74 0.70 -15.78
C ALA A 117 20.01 -0.39 -16.82
N SER A 118 19.02 -1.26 -17.10
CA SER A 118 19.20 -2.40 -18.02
C SER A 118 19.05 -1.98 -19.48
N PRO A 119 20.05 -2.22 -20.34
CA PRO A 119 19.95 -1.89 -21.75
C PRO A 119 19.02 -2.81 -22.56
N ASP A 120 18.65 -3.95 -21.98
CA ASP A 120 17.83 -4.97 -22.63
C ASP A 120 16.32 -4.81 -22.33
N MET A 121 15.99 -3.85 -21.45
CA MET A 121 14.61 -3.60 -21.01
C MET A 121 14.09 -2.29 -21.57
N THR A 122 12.85 -2.29 -22.05
CA THR A 122 12.12 -1.08 -22.37
C THR A 122 11.21 -0.75 -21.19
N THR A 123 11.43 0.38 -20.56
CA THR A 123 10.67 0.82 -19.41
C THR A 123 9.50 1.70 -19.80
N VAL A 124 8.30 1.32 -19.37
CA VAL A 124 7.06 2.06 -19.63
C VAL A 124 6.45 2.50 -18.30
N PHE A 125 6.29 3.79 -18.15
CA PHE A 125 5.69 4.39 -16.97
C PHE A 125 4.29 4.92 -17.24
N GLY A 126 3.36 4.63 -16.36
CA GLY A 126 2.05 5.26 -16.26
C GLY A 126 1.84 5.82 -14.86
N PHE A 127 1.10 6.88 -14.72
CA PHE A 127 0.75 7.44 -13.42
C PHE A 127 -0.76 7.71 -13.32
N ALA A 128 -1.31 7.52 -12.11
CA ALA A 128 -2.72 7.72 -11.86
C ALA A 128 -3.12 9.20 -11.97
N PRO A 129 -4.36 9.51 -12.38
CA PRO A 129 -4.84 10.89 -12.51
C PRO A 129 -4.68 11.75 -11.27
N SER A 130 -4.85 11.18 -10.07
CA SER A 130 -4.68 11.90 -8.81
C SER A 130 -3.24 12.33 -8.53
N VAL A 131 -2.25 11.59 -9.01
CA VAL A 131 -0.83 11.89 -8.78
C VAL A 131 -0.45 13.23 -9.40
N ARG A 132 -1.05 13.61 -10.55
CA ARG A 132 -0.76 14.89 -11.23
C ARG A 132 -1.12 16.13 -10.43
N VAL A 133 -2.04 16.02 -9.44
CA VAL A 133 -2.46 17.14 -8.60
C VAL A 133 -1.93 17.04 -7.16
N VAL A 134 -1.62 15.83 -6.68
CA VAL A 134 -1.14 15.63 -5.31
C VAL A 134 0.39 15.74 -5.21
N LEU A 135 1.13 15.24 -6.20
CA LEU A 135 2.59 15.23 -6.14
C LEU A 135 3.19 16.63 -5.99
N GLY A 136 2.53 17.67 -6.52
CA GLY A 136 2.98 19.04 -6.40
C GLY A 136 3.04 19.54 -4.94
N GLU A 137 2.16 19.05 -4.09
CA GLU A 137 2.08 19.43 -2.68
C GLU A 137 3.33 18.98 -1.91
N GLU A 138 3.86 17.79 -2.22
CA GLU A 138 5.12 17.27 -1.65
C GLU A 138 6.34 18.17 -1.98
N PHE A 139 6.24 18.96 -3.04
CA PHE A 139 7.25 19.93 -3.45
C PHE A 139 6.88 21.38 -3.09
N GLY A 140 5.93 21.57 -2.19
CA GLY A 140 5.53 22.88 -1.66
C GLY A 140 4.67 23.72 -2.61
N LEU A 141 4.06 23.13 -3.63
CA LEU A 141 3.09 23.84 -4.47
C LEU A 141 1.72 23.89 -3.77
N ALA A 142 0.88 24.83 -4.18
CA ALA A 142 -0.48 24.91 -3.64
C ALA A 142 -1.29 23.65 -3.98
N PRO A 143 -2.23 23.22 -3.11
CA PRO A 143 -3.09 22.09 -3.38
C PRO A 143 -3.83 22.21 -4.72
N GLY A 144 -3.90 21.10 -5.46
CA GLY A 144 -4.61 21.02 -6.73
C GLY A 144 -3.86 21.58 -7.95
N VAL A 145 -2.61 22.04 -7.80
CA VAL A 145 -1.80 22.46 -8.96
C VAL A 145 -1.45 21.26 -9.83
N ASN A 146 -1.88 21.28 -11.09
CA ASN A 146 -1.53 20.23 -12.05
C ASN A 146 -0.04 20.28 -12.42
N VAL A 147 0.68 19.21 -12.11
CA VAL A 147 2.13 19.03 -12.38
C VAL A 147 2.44 17.97 -13.42
N GLU A 148 1.46 17.54 -14.22
CA GLU A 148 1.57 16.47 -15.21
C GLU A 148 2.81 16.60 -16.10
N GLY A 149 3.01 17.75 -16.75
CA GLY A 149 4.18 17.99 -17.58
C GLY A 149 5.51 17.87 -16.83
N LYS A 150 5.53 18.23 -15.53
CA LYS A 150 6.72 18.08 -14.69
C LYS A 150 6.96 16.59 -14.34
N ILE A 151 5.91 15.81 -14.11
CA ILE A 151 6.01 14.37 -13.87
C ILE A 151 6.62 13.69 -15.10
N VAL A 152 6.06 13.94 -16.29
CA VAL A 152 6.58 13.39 -17.55
C VAL A 152 8.05 13.75 -17.75
N ALA A 153 8.41 15.02 -17.53
CA ALA A 153 9.79 15.47 -17.67
C ALA A 153 10.72 14.81 -16.63
N ALA A 154 10.26 14.61 -15.39
CA ALA A 154 11.03 13.93 -14.35
C ALA A 154 11.25 12.46 -14.68
N LEU A 155 10.20 11.72 -15.06
CA LEU A 155 10.29 10.32 -15.43
C LEU A 155 11.25 10.10 -16.62
N ARG A 156 11.19 10.93 -17.64
CA ARG A 156 12.14 10.88 -18.75
C ARG A 156 13.58 11.17 -18.33
N ARG A 157 13.79 12.07 -17.36
CA ARG A 157 15.14 12.40 -16.85
C ARG A 157 15.75 11.27 -16.04
N ILE A 158 14.95 10.48 -15.33
CA ILE A 158 15.46 9.29 -14.61
C ILE A 158 15.68 8.08 -15.50
N GLY A 159 15.30 8.17 -16.80
CA GLY A 159 15.62 7.15 -17.79
C GLY A 159 14.42 6.38 -18.34
N ALA A 160 13.18 6.79 -18.05
CA ALA A 160 12.01 6.14 -18.63
C ALA A 160 11.99 6.25 -20.17
N ASP A 161 11.87 5.13 -20.86
CA ASP A 161 11.81 5.10 -22.34
C ASP A 161 10.48 5.63 -22.84
N VAL A 162 9.39 5.23 -22.19
CA VAL A 162 8.03 5.62 -22.54
C VAL A 162 7.29 6.10 -21.30
N VAL A 163 6.60 7.22 -21.42
CA VAL A 163 5.69 7.72 -20.36
C VAL A 163 4.32 7.91 -20.98
N LEU A 164 3.34 7.18 -20.45
CA LEU A 164 1.95 7.18 -20.90
C LEU A 164 1.06 7.93 -19.91
N ASP A 165 0.11 8.66 -20.45
CA ASP A 165 -0.94 9.30 -19.68
C ASP A 165 -2.13 8.35 -19.50
N THR A 166 -2.69 8.33 -18.31
CA THR A 166 -3.87 7.53 -17.97
C THR A 166 -5.14 8.06 -18.67
N ASP A 167 -5.22 9.35 -19.01
CA ASP A 167 -6.35 9.90 -19.77
C ASP A 167 -6.43 9.27 -21.16
N PHE A 168 -5.28 9.15 -21.85
CA PHE A 168 -5.22 8.44 -23.12
C PHE A 168 -5.66 6.96 -22.97
N ALA A 169 -5.18 6.30 -21.89
CA ALA A 169 -5.57 4.92 -21.63
C ALA A 169 -7.08 4.80 -21.36
N ALA A 170 -7.67 5.77 -20.64
CA ALA A 170 -9.11 5.80 -20.39
C ALA A 170 -9.93 5.96 -21.70
N ASP A 171 -9.48 6.80 -22.64
CA ASP A 171 -10.12 6.95 -23.94
C ASP A 171 -10.09 5.63 -24.74
N VAL A 172 -8.96 4.92 -24.71
CA VAL A 172 -8.84 3.60 -25.36
C VAL A 172 -9.78 2.59 -24.72
N VAL A 173 -9.83 2.55 -23.37
CA VAL A 173 -10.74 1.64 -22.66
C VAL A 173 -12.20 1.93 -23.02
N ILE A 174 -12.62 3.19 -23.09
CA ILE A 174 -13.98 3.55 -23.52
C ILE A 174 -14.30 3.04 -24.93
N MET A 175 -13.35 3.13 -25.84
CA MET A 175 -13.53 2.64 -27.20
C MET A 175 -13.68 1.10 -27.23
N GLU A 176 -12.81 0.38 -26.52
CA GLU A 176 -12.82 -1.09 -26.49
C GLU A 176 -14.05 -1.63 -25.78
N GLU A 177 -14.31 -1.18 -24.54
CA GLU A 177 -15.47 -1.63 -23.76
C GLU A 177 -16.80 -1.21 -24.41
N GLY A 178 -16.87 0.00 -24.97
CA GLY A 178 -18.05 0.47 -25.68
C GLY A 178 -18.35 -0.38 -26.93
N THR A 179 -17.32 -0.80 -27.66
CA THR A 179 -17.45 -1.70 -28.82
C THR A 179 -17.94 -3.07 -28.36
N GLU A 180 -17.33 -3.64 -27.33
CA GLU A 180 -17.76 -4.94 -26.76
C GLU A 180 -19.21 -4.89 -26.29
N LEU A 181 -19.61 -3.84 -25.58
CA LEU A 181 -20.99 -3.65 -25.14
C LEU A 181 -21.99 -3.65 -26.30
N LEU A 182 -21.68 -2.92 -27.38
CA LEU A 182 -22.52 -2.87 -28.57
C LEU A 182 -22.63 -4.23 -29.26
N GLU A 183 -21.55 -4.99 -29.31
CA GLU A 183 -21.54 -6.34 -29.87
C GLU A 183 -22.36 -7.29 -29.00
N ARG A 184 -22.24 -7.27 -27.69
CA ARG A 184 -23.06 -8.07 -26.76
C ARG A 184 -24.55 -7.76 -26.89
N ILE A 185 -24.92 -6.49 -27.02
CA ILE A 185 -26.32 -6.08 -27.23
C ILE A 185 -26.84 -6.66 -28.55
N LYS A 186 -26.07 -6.58 -29.64
CA LYS A 186 -26.47 -7.13 -30.95
C LYS A 186 -26.65 -8.65 -30.94
N ASN A 187 -25.78 -9.34 -30.21
CA ASN A 187 -25.76 -10.81 -30.15
C ASN A 187 -26.73 -11.37 -29.11
N GLY A 188 -27.30 -10.54 -28.23
CA GLY A 188 -28.13 -10.99 -27.13
C GLY A 188 -27.34 -11.67 -26.00
N ASP A 189 -26.06 -11.32 -25.86
CA ASP A 189 -25.16 -11.88 -24.84
C ASP A 189 -25.49 -11.33 -23.44
N THR A 190 -24.86 -11.94 -22.42
CA THR A 190 -25.08 -11.58 -21.01
C THR A 190 -24.60 -10.14 -20.69
N LEU A 191 -25.49 -9.37 -20.06
CA LEU A 191 -25.19 -8.06 -19.49
C LEU A 191 -25.39 -8.10 -17.98
N PRO A 192 -24.68 -7.27 -17.16
CA PRO A 192 -23.62 -6.31 -17.57
C PRO A 192 -22.29 -6.99 -17.91
N MET A 193 -21.36 -6.17 -18.39
CA MET A 193 -19.98 -6.59 -18.65
C MET A 193 -19.21 -6.78 -17.35
#